data_8e2b0e1777234035854d7354279d3910
#
_entry.id   8e2b0e1777234035854d7354279d3910
#
_cell.length_a   1.000
_cell.length_b   1.000
_cell.length_c   1.000
_cell.angle_alpha   90.00
_cell.angle_beta   90.00
_cell.angle_gamma   90.00
#
_symmetry.space_group_name_H-M   'P 1'
#
loop_
_entity.id
_entity.type
_entity.pdbx_description
1 polymer ?
#
loop_
_entity_poly.entity_id
_entity_poly.type
_entity_poly.pdbx_seq_one_letter_code
_entity_poly.pdbx_strand_id
1 'polypeptide(L)'
;MKAKLRVLTAMTHRAKLLIMDEPTAGLDVEARNEILDMLRAYIAEDESRSILITSHISTDLESLCDELYLIHDGKLILHEATDAILEQYGILKVSEEQYRTLDQSSILKVQKENYGYACFTDDKKFYQENYPQIAVENGGIDELILMMTGGYR
;
A
#
# COMPACT_ATOMS: atom_id res chain seq x y z
N MET A 1 -9.35 -23.96 -2.10
CA MET A 1 -8.96 -25.13 -1.25
C MET A 1 -7.45 -25.38 -1.21
N LYS A 2 -6.71 -25.42 -2.34
CA LYS A 2 -5.25 -25.70 -2.34
C LYS A 2 -4.40 -24.62 -1.63
N ALA A 3 -4.70 -23.34 -1.80
CA ALA A 3 -3.95 -22.24 -1.17
C ALA A 3 -4.06 -22.30 0.37
N LYS A 4 -5.27 -22.42 0.90
CA LYS A 4 -5.51 -22.56 2.34
C LYS A 4 -4.75 -23.74 2.95
N LEU A 5 -4.71 -24.88 2.24
CA LEU A 5 -3.95 -26.05 2.70
C LEU A 5 -2.44 -25.76 2.76
N ARG A 6 -1.87 -25.04 1.77
CA ARG A 6 -0.45 -24.67 1.77
C ARG A 6 -0.11 -23.77 2.96
N VAL A 7 -0.92 -22.74 3.22
CA VAL A 7 -0.73 -21.84 4.36
C VAL A 7 -0.80 -22.62 5.67
N LEU A 8 -1.85 -23.43 5.86
CA LEU A 8 -1.99 -24.28 7.04
C LEU A 8 -0.78 -25.20 7.25
N THR A 9 -0.30 -25.87 6.19
CA THR A 9 0.87 -26.73 6.27
C THR A 9 2.13 -25.96 6.69
N ALA A 10 2.36 -24.76 6.14
CA ALA A 10 3.49 -23.92 6.54
C ALA A 10 3.42 -23.54 8.03
N MET A 11 2.23 -23.20 8.53
CA MET A 11 2.02 -22.80 9.92
C MET A 11 2.21 -23.96 10.91
N THR A 12 1.94 -25.21 10.52
CA THR A 12 2.10 -26.39 11.42
C THR A 12 3.54 -26.60 11.88
N HIS A 13 4.53 -26.10 11.14
CA HIS A 13 5.94 -26.18 11.52
C HIS A 13 6.35 -25.21 12.63
N ARG A 14 5.47 -24.30 13.05
CA ARG A 14 5.74 -23.26 14.07
C ARG A 14 7.06 -22.51 13.83
N ALA A 15 7.36 -22.24 12.56
CA ALA A 15 8.57 -21.54 12.15
C ALA A 15 8.56 -20.11 12.68
N LYS A 16 9.72 -19.58 13.09
CA LYS A 16 9.85 -18.18 13.48
C LYS A 16 9.71 -17.21 12.30
N LEU A 17 10.05 -17.68 11.11
CA LEU A 17 9.90 -16.93 9.86
C LEU A 17 9.12 -17.76 8.84
N LEU A 18 8.00 -17.24 8.37
CA LEU A 18 7.30 -17.76 7.20
C LEU A 18 7.62 -16.88 5.99
N ILE A 19 7.95 -17.53 4.87
CA ILE A 19 8.14 -16.84 3.58
C ILE A 19 7.05 -17.32 2.63
N MET A 20 6.20 -16.41 2.15
CA MET A 20 5.05 -16.73 1.32
C MET A 20 5.04 -15.87 0.07
N ASP A 21 4.95 -16.55 -1.06
CA ASP A 21 4.84 -15.90 -2.36
C ASP A 21 3.40 -15.99 -2.85
N GLU A 22 2.74 -14.81 -2.98
CA GLU A 22 1.37 -14.64 -3.45
C GLU A 22 0.35 -15.60 -2.79
N PRO A 23 0.26 -15.69 -1.44
CA PRO A 23 -0.56 -16.71 -0.78
C PRO A 23 -2.07 -16.57 -1.00
N THR A 24 -2.53 -15.39 -1.40
CA THR A 24 -3.95 -15.05 -1.62
C THR A 24 -4.32 -14.99 -3.11
N ALA A 25 -3.35 -15.13 -4.02
CA ALA A 25 -3.60 -15.01 -5.45
C ALA A 25 -4.64 -16.02 -5.98
N GLY A 26 -5.57 -15.51 -6.78
CA GLY A 26 -6.62 -16.33 -7.41
C GLY A 26 -7.69 -16.85 -6.46
N LEU A 27 -7.79 -16.31 -5.25
CA LEU A 27 -8.85 -16.61 -4.31
C LEU A 27 -10.02 -15.60 -4.43
N ASP A 28 -11.22 -16.07 -4.11
CA ASP A 28 -12.33 -15.18 -3.85
C ASP A 28 -12.13 -14.40 -2.54
N VAL A 29 -12.95 -13.37 -2.34
CA VAL A 29 -12.80 -12.43 -1.20
C VAL A 29 -12.91 -13.15 0.15
N GLU A 30 -13.79 -14.13 0.28
CA GLU A 30 -14.00 -14.85 1.53
C GLU A 30 -12.79 -15.72 1.88
N ALA A 31 -12.35 -16.56 0.94
CA ALA A 31 -11.19 -17.41 1.13
C ALA A 31 -9.90 -16.61 1.37
N ARG A 32 -9.77 -15.43 0.74
CA ARG A 32 -8.66 -14.50 0.93
C ARG A 32 -8.65 -13.95 2.36
N ASN A 33 -9.78 -13.44 2.84
CA ASN A 33 -9.89 -12.92 4.20
C ASN A 33 -9.60 -13.99 5.25
N GLU A 34 -10.07 -15.21 5.05
CA GLU A 34 -9.74 -16.33 5.95
C GLU A 34 -8.22 -16.57 6.05
N ILE A 35 -7.49 -16.48 4.92
CA ILE A 35 -6.02 -16.62 4.94
C ILE A 35 -5.36 -15.48 5.70
N LEU A 36 -5.77 -14.24 5.44
CA LEU A 36 -5.21 -13.07 6.12
C LEU A 36 -5.45 -13.16 7.64
N ASP A 37 -6.64 -13.57 8.06
CA ASP A 37 -6.96 -13.75 9.48
C ASP A 37 -6.12 -14.87 10.13
N MET A 38 -5.87 -15.97 9.41
CA MET A 38 -4.98 -17.03 9.88
C MET A 38 -3.53 -16.52 10.05
N LEU A 39 -3.03 -15.71 9.12
CA LEU A 39 -1.68 -15.14 9.20
C LEU A 39 -1.55 -14.14 10.36
N ARG A 40 -2.56 -13.30 10.58
CA ARG A 40 -2.63 -12.40 11.75
C ARG A 40 -2.60 -13.18 13.07
N ALA A 41 -3.44 -14.21 13.17
CA ALA A 41 -3.49 -15.06 14.35
C ALA A 41 -2.14 -15.74 14.61
N TYR A 42 -1.45 -16.19 13.56
CA TYR A 42 -0.14 -16.82 13.66
C TYR A 42 0.94 -15.91 14.25
N ILE A 43 0.97 -14.65 13.83
CA ILE A 43 1.89 -13.63 14.39
C ILE A 43 1.51 -13.32 15.84
N ALA A 44 0.21 -13.14 16.12
CA ALA A 44 -0.28 -12.77 17.44
C ALA A 44 -0.02 -13.83 18.54
N GLU A 45 0.16 -15.10 18.16
CA GLU A 45 0.46 -16.19 19.12
C GLU A 45 1.87 -16.09 19.74
N ASP A 46 2.84 -15.48 19.05
CA ASP A 46 4.24 -15.46 19.48
C ASP A 46 4.98 -14.29 18.84
N GLU A 47 5.37 -13.29 19.64
CA GLU A 47 6.07 -12.08 19.20
C GLU A 47 7.43 -12.36 18.51
N SER A 48 7.99 -13.56 18.64
CA SER A 48 9.22 -13.93 17.93
C SER A 48 8.98 -14.37 16.49
N ARG A 49 7.73 -14.44 16.03
CA ARG A 49 7.37 -14.84 14.68
C ARG A 49 7.33 -13.65 13.72
N SER A 50 7.71 -13.90 12.50
CA SER A 50 7.63 -12.94 11.40
C SER A 50 7.13 -13.60 10.13
N ILE A 51 6.49 -12.83 9.27
CA ILE A 51 6.06 -13.28 7.94
C ILE A 51 6.64 -12.32 6.91
N LEU A 52 7.32 -12.88 5.91
CA LEU A 52 7.68 -12.19 4.67
C LEU A 52 6.72 -12.64 3.58
N ILE A 53 5.96 -11.72 3.06
CA ILE A 53 4.93 -11.99 2.05
C ILE A 53 5.18 -11.17 0.80
N THR A 54 4.97 -11.76 -0.38
CA THR A 54 4.81 -11.01 -1.62
C THR A 54 3.35 -10.99 -2.01
N SER A 55 2.87 -9.88 -2.53
CA SER A 55 1.53 -9.76 -3.10
C SER A 55 1.48 -8.66 -4.16
N HIS A 56 0.65 -8.84 -5.16
CA HIS A 56 0.24 -7.79 -6.10
C HIS A 56 -1.12 -7.18 -5.71
N ILE A 57 -1.67 -7.57 -4.57
CA ILE A 57 -2.94 -7.08 -4.03
C ILE A 57 -2.60 -6.14 -2.87
N SER A 58 -2.60 -4.84 -3.14
CA SER A 58 -2.22 -3.80 -2.18
C SER A 58 -3.02 -3.83 -0.89
N THR A 59 -4.32 -4.08 -0.98
CA THR A 59 -5.20 -4.16 0.20
C THR A 59 -4.84 -5.31 1.16
N ASP A 60 -4.20 -6.38 0.68
CA ASP A 60 -3.68 -7.44 1.55
C ASP A 60 -2.46 -6.94 2.33
N LEU A 61 -1.56 -6.23 1.64
CA LEU A 61 -0.37 -5.65 2.24
C LEU A 61 -0.74 -4.58 3.27
N GLU A 62 -1.65 -3.66 2.91
CA GLU A 62 -2.16 -2.62 3.83
C GLU A 62 -2.77 -3.19 5.10
N SER A 63 -3.44 -4.34 4.99
CA SER A 63 -4.16 -4.94 6.11
C SER A 63 -3.33 -5.87 6.98
N LEU A 64 -2.19 -6.37 6.49
CA LEU A 64 -1.41 -7.42 7.15
C LEU A 64 0.01 -6.98 7.51
N CYS A 65 0.64 -6.10 6.71
CA CYS A 65 2.07 -5.82 6.82
C CYS A 65 2.35 -4.57 7.64
N ASP A 66 3.30 -4.64 8.57
CA ASP A 66 3.79 -3.48 9.32
C ASP A 66 4.76 -2.65 8.47
N GLU A 67 5.54 -3.30 7.60
CA GLU A 67 6.55 -2.67 6.75
C GLU A 67 6.42 -3.13 5.30
N LEU A 68 6.67 -2.22 4.38
CA LEU A 68 6.60 -2.44 2.94
C LEU A 68 7.96 -2.21 2.27
N TYR A 69 8.27 -3.11 1.36
CA TYR A 69 9.46 -3.06 0.51
C TYR A 69 9.02 -3.07 -0.94
N LEU A 70 9.27 -1.99 -1.68
CA LEU A 70 8.96 -1.93 -3.11
C LEU A 70 10.22 -2.20 -3.93
N ILE A 71 10.18 -3.27 -4.70
CA ILE A 71 11.26 -3.67 -5.61
C ILE A 71 10.83 -3.40 -7.03
N HIS A 72 11.63 -2.64 -7.78
CA HIS A 72 11.40 -2.36 -9.20
C HIS A 72 12.73 -2.44 -9.95
N ASP A 73 12.74 -3.11 -11.12
CA ASP A 73 13.93 -3.34 -11.94
C ASP A 73 15.15 -3.87 -11.14
N GLY A 74 14.88 -4.80 -10.21
CA GLY A 74 15.92 -5.43 -9.38
C GLY A 74 16.53 -4.51 -8.31
N LYS A 75 15.92 -3.37 -8.04
CA LYS A 75 16.36 -2.42 -7.01
C LYS A 75 15.27 -2.22 -5.97
N LEU A 76 15.68 -2.10 -4.72
CA LEU A 76 14.81 -1.63 -3.66
C LEU A 76 14.63 -0.11 -3.83
N ILE A 77 13.42 0.33 -4.13
CA ILE A 77 13.12 1.74 -4.37
C ILE A 77 12.33 2.40 -3.23
N LEU A 78 11.71 1.60 -2.35
CA LEU A 78 11.06 2.06 -1.14
C LEU A 78 11.21 1.02 -0.04
N HIS A 79 11.43 1.49 1.20
CA HIS A 79 11.23 0.74 2.43
C HIS A 79 10.62 1.70 3.45
N GLU A 80 9.41 1.44 3.89
CA GLU A 80 8.69 2.32 4.81
C GLU A 80 7.64 1.51 5.61
N ALA A 81 7.28 2.02 6.79
CA ALA A 81 6.17 1.50 7.57
C ALA A 81 4.85 1.72 6.83
N THR A 82 3.97 0.73 6.85
CA THR A 82 2.66 0.79 6.17
C THR A 82 1.82 1.97 6.66
N ASP A 83 1.77 2.18 7.97
CA ASP A 83 1.03 3.29 8.58
C ASP A 83 1.58 4.65 8.12
N ALA A 84 2.92 4.79 8.03
CA ALA A 84 3.54 6.02 7.55
C ALA A 84 3.15 6.31 6.09
N ILE A 85 3.11 5.29 5.23
CA ILE A 85 2.64 5.44 3.85
C ILE A 85 1.20 5.94 3.82
N LEU A 86 0.30 5.31 4.57
CA LEU A 86 -1.12 5.65 4.58
C LEU A 86 -1.41 7.03 5.20
N GLU A 87 -0.57 7.49 6.12
CA GLU A 87 -0.70 8.81 6.74
C GLU A 87 -0.09 9.94 5.92
N GLN A 88 1.07 9.71 5.31
CA GLN A 88 1.84 10.78 4.64
C GLN A 88 1.37 11.03 3.21
N TYR A 89 1.10 9.95 2.47
CA TYR A 89 0.78 10.07 1.05
C TYR A 89 -0.70 10.36 0.79
N GLY A 90 -0.95 11.18 -0.22
CA GLY A 90 -2.30 11.56 -0.63
C GLY A 90 -2.39 11.99 -2.09
N ILE A 91 -3.62 12.04 -2.57
CA ILE A 91 -3.96 12.54 -3.91
C ILE A 91 -4.83 13.78 -3.76
N LEU A 92 -4.33 14.92 -4.25
CA LEU A 92 -5.08 16.16 -4.28
C LEU A 92 -5.86 16.23 -5.59
N LYS A 93 -7.18 16.37 -5.53
CA LYS A 93 -8.02 16.60 -6.70
C LYS A 93 -8.26 18.11 -6.83
N VAL A 94 -7.64 18.72 -7.83
CA VAL A 94 -7.63 20.18 -7.98
C VAL A 94 -8.10 20.61 -9.37
N SER A 95 -8.81 21.75 -9.44
CA SER A 95 -9.10 22.40 -10.70
C SER A 95 -7.85 23.05 -11.29
N GLU A 96 -7.90 23.49 -12.54
CA GLU A 96 -6.77 24.20 -13.16
C GLU A 96 -6.43 25.51 -12.42
N GLU A 97 -7.43 26.22 -11.89
CA GLU A 97 -7.24 27.44 -11.11
C GLU A 97 -6.57 27.15 -9.77
N GLN A 98 -7.05 26.13 -9.07
CA GLN A 98 -6.48 25.70 -7.79
C GLN A 98 -5.03 25.22 -7.97
N TYR A 99 -4.74 24.47 -9.03
CA TYR A 99 -3.39 23.99 -9.32
C TYR A 99 -2.38 25.11 -9.53
N ARG A 100 -2.79 26.25 -10.16
CA ARG A 100 -1.91 27.41 -10.38
C ARG A 100 -1.51 28.12 -9.08
N THR A 101 -2.34 28.03 -8.05
CA THR A 101 -2.11 28.69 -6.75
C THR A 101 -1.65 27.71 -5.66
N LEU A 102 -1.59 26.41 -5.98
CA LEU A 102 -1.16 25.37 -5.07
C LEU A 102 0.34 25.48 -4.80
N ASP A 103 0.73 25.33 -3.54
CA ASP A 103 2.14 25.07 -3.22
C ASP A 103 2.53 23.71 -3.79
N GLN A 104 3.57 23.68 -4.60
CA GLN A 104 4.04 22.47 -5.29
C GLN A 104 5.25 21.84 -4.63
N SER A 105 5.70 22.31 -3.48
CA SER A 105 6.93 21.86 -2.82
C SER A 105 6.92 20.39 -2.43
N SER A 106 5.75 19.86 -2.04
CA SER A 106 5.54 18.45 -1.69
C SER A 106 4.68 17.70 -2.72
N ILE A 107 4.62 18.21 -3.95
CA ILE A 107 3.99 17.48 -5.07
C ILE A 107 5.05 16.63 -5.77
N LEU A 108 4.89 15.34 -5.67
CA LEU A 108 5.79 14.35 -6.26
C LEU A 108 5.48 14.07 -7.73
N LYS A 109 4.19 14.07 -8.07
CA LYS A 109 3.71 13.80 -9.43
C LYS A 109 2.38 14.47 -9.70
N VAL A 110 2.17 14.86 -10.96
CA VAL A 110 0.94 15.50 -11.43
C VAL A 110 0.42 14.72 -12.62
N GLN A 111 -0.86 14.37 -12.58
CA GLN A 111 -1.58 13.77 -13.68
C GLN A 111 -2.74 14.68 -14.11
N LYS A 112 -2.84 14.93 -15.41
CA LYS A 112 -3.97 15.69 -15.96
C LYS A 112 -5.19 14.76 -16.06
N GLU A 113 -6.31 15.19 -15.51
CA GLU A 113 -7.61 14.55 -15.61
C GLU A 113 -8.59 15.38 -16.44
N ASN A 114 -9.79 14.84 -16.70
CA ASN A 114 -10.79 15.51 -17.53
C ASN A 114 -11.26 16.86 -16.94
N TYR A 115 -11.20 17.02 -15.63
CA TYR A 115 -11.73 18.20 -14.91
C TYR A 115 -10.68 18.91 -14.05
N GLY A 116 -9.38 18.72 -14.33
CA GLY A 116 -8.30 19.33 -13.57
C GLY A 116 -7.07 18.44 -13.46
N TYR A 117 -6.52 18.35 -12.25
CA TYR A 117 -5.31 17.59 -11.99
C TYR A 117 -5.47 16.72 -10.75
N ALA A 118 -4.89 15.52 -10.80
CA ALA A 118 -4.58 14.69 -9.64
C ALA A 118 -3.10 14.91 -9.30
N CYS A 119 -2.83 15.45 -8.12
CA CYS A 119 -1.48 15.72 -7.66
C CYS A 119 -1.16 14.77 -6.51
N PHE A 120 -0.15 13.92 -6.69
CA PHE A 120 0.32 13.01 -5.66
C PHE A 120 1.30 13.74 -4.74
N THR A 121 1.10 13.62 -3.43
CA THR A 121 1.92 14.29 -2.42
C THR A 121 2.41 13.33 -1.35
N ASP A 122 3.56 13.64 -0.77
CA ASP A 122 4.12 13.01 0.43
C ASP A 122 3.84 13.80 1.72
N ASP A 123 3.05 14.87 1.64
CA ASP A 123 2.64 15.66 2.80
C ASP A 123 1.14 15.97 2.76
N LYS A 124 0.35 14.90 2.82
CA LYS A 124 -1.13 14.97 2.83
C LYS A 124 -1.66 15.93 3.89
N LYS A 125 -1.06 15.89 5.09
CA LYS A 125 -1.50 16.67 6.23
C LYS A 125 -1.34 18.17 5.98
N PHE A 126 -0.22 18.60 5.41
CA PHE A 126 0.01 20.00 5.04
C PHE A 126 -1.10 20.52 4.14
N TYR A 127 -1.48 19.76 3.12
CA TYR A 127 -2.54 20.20 2.20
C TYR A 127 -3.93 20.19 2.83
N GLN A 128 -4.24 19.24 3.69
CA GLN A 128 -5.50 19.21 4.43
C GLN A 128 -5.65 20.43 5.36
N GLU A 129 -4.58 20.86 6.01
CA GLU A 129 -4.59 21.98 6.93
C GLU A 129 -4.58 23.35 6.23
N ASN A 130 -3.83 23.50 5.14
CA ASN A 130 -3.64 24.79 4.47
C ASN A 130 -4.56 25.02 3.28
N TYR A 131 -5.17 23.97 2.73
CA TYR A 131 -6.05 24.03 1.56
C TYR A 131 -7.37 23.28 1.80
N PRO A 132 -8.18 23.68 2.79
CA PRO A 132 -9.40 22.95 3.19
C PRO A 132 -10.48 22.87 2.07
N GLN A 133 -10.34 23.69 1.02
CA GLN A 133 -11.22 23.68 -0.16
C GLN A 133 -10.83 22.63 -1.21
N ILE A 134 -9.71 21.95 -1.04
CA ILE A 134 -9.23 20.91 -1.97
C ILE A 134 -9.63 19.54 -1.44
N ALA A 135 -10.15 18.69 -2.32
CA ALA A 135 -10.41 17.32 -1.97
C ALA A 135 -9.07 16.55 -1.89
N VAL A 136 -8.78 16.00 -0.72
CA VAL A 136 -7.60 15.18 -0.47
C VAL A 136 -8.05 13.74 -0.23
N GLU A 137 -7.72 12.88 -1.17
CA GLU A 137 -7.97 11.44 -1.08
C GLU A 137 -6.76 10.76 -0.44
N ASN A 138 -6.98 9.61 0.19
CA ASN A 138 -5.87 8.80 0.68
C ASN A 138 -5.08 8.26 -0.50
N GLY A 139 -3.76 8.38 -0.45
CA GLY A 139 -2.87 7.68 -1.37
C GLY A 139 -2.66 6.26 -0.83
N GLY A 140 -3.16 5.27 -1.55
CA GLY A 140 -2.92 3.86 -1.22
C GLY A 140 -1.58 3.36 -1.77
N ILE A 141 -1.28 2.10 -1.48
CA ILE A 141 -0.07 1.43 -1.98
C ILE A 141 -0.08 1.36 -3.52
N ASP A 142 -1.24 1.16 -4.14
CA ASP A 142 -1.35 1.09 -5.61
C ASP A 142 -0.90 2.40 -6.28
N GLU A 143 -1.37 3.54 -5.76
CA GLU A 143 -1.00 4.85 -6.26
C GLU A 143 0.49 5.13 -6.06
N LEU A 144 1.03 4.74 -4.92
CA LEU A 144 2.46 4.85 -4.61
C LEU A 144 3.30 4.03 -5.58
N ILE A 145 2.92 2.77 -5.84
CA ILE A 145 3.58 1.89 -6.81
C ILE A 145 3.56 2.53 -8.20
N LEU A 146 2.38 2.93 -8.69
CA LEU A 146 2.22 3.54 -10.01
C LEU A 146 3.06 4.82 -10.17
N MET A 147 3.14 5.61 -9.12
CA MET A 147 3.94 6.81 -9.11
C MET A 147 5.44 6.50 -9.17
N MET A 148 5.93 5.61 -8.32
CA MET A 148 7.35 5.31 -8.20
C MET A 148 7.89 4.49 -9.38
N THR A 149 7.05 3.66 -10.02
CA THR A 149 7.43 2.84 -11.17
C THR A 149 7.20 3.51 -12.52
N GLY A 150 6.70 4.75 -12.54
CA GLY A 150 6.46 5.50 -13.78
C GLY A 150 5.20 5.08 -14.55
N GLY A 151 4.28 4.34 -13.94
CA GLY A 151 3.06 3.82 -14.55
C GLY A 151 2.04 4.89 -14.99
N TYR A 152 2.17 6.12 -14.51
CA TYR A 152 1.43 7.27 -15.04
C TYR A 152 2.25 7.92 -16.16
N ARG A 153 1.94 7.63 -17.40
CA ARG A 153 2.43 8.35 -18.58
C ARG A 153 1.40 9.33 -19.06
#